data_7b38f44e5096e51931ef65eb248823b2
#
_entry.id   7b38f44e5096e51931ef65eb248823b2
#
_cell.length_a   1.000
_cell.length_b   1.000
_cell.length_c   1.000
_cell.angle_alpha   90.00
_cell.angle_beta   90.00
_cell.angle_gamma   90.00
#
_symmetry.space_group_name_H-M   'P 1'
#
loop_
_entity.id
_entity.type
_entity.pdbx_description
1 polymer ?
#
loop_
_entity_poly.entity_id
_entity_poly.type
_entity_poly.pdbx_seq_one_letter_code
_entity_poly.pdbx_strand_id
1 'polypeptide(L)'
;MFSKIAMKTMAADAGIATAGILTATPALADPEVLALGQSAEIPSPGGAINYTVSNLQPSGHNDGAWYSDVTARGVSGSPTPNIADFNARAVNSSTYAVMKGNEVDGLPNQPIAPGTQTNGRLYFDVRSGTAPDSVVYRDAGGTDKVVWHR
;
A
#
# COMPACT_ATOMS: atom_id res chain seq x y z
N MET A 1 28.57 13.92 -26.76
CA MET A 1 28.08 13.77 -26.27
C MET A 1 27.77 13.70 -25.35
N PHE A 2 28.37 13.71 -25.15
CA PHE A 2 27.99 13.55 -24.10
C PHE A 2 27.87 13.39 -23.44
N SER A 3 28.22 13.59 -24.29
CA SER A 3 27.84 13.36 -23.59
C SER A 3 27.68 13.16 -22.80
N LYS A 4 27.90 13.09 -22.99
CA LYS A 4 27.53 12.95 -22.16
C LYS A 4 27.47 12.60 -21.36
N ILE A 5 28.06 12.90 -21.89
CA ILE A 5 27.83 12.58 -21.06
C ILE A 5 27.82 12.33 -20.29
N ALA A 6 28.27 12.20 -20.78
CA ALA A 6 28.02 11.89 -20.08
C ALA A 6 28.03 11.71 -19.29
N MET A 7 28.38 11.72 -19.46
CA MET A 7 28.18 11.49 -18.71
C MET A 7 28.10 11.19 -17.94
N LYS A 8 28.31 10.98 -18.38
CA LYS A 8 28.13 10.74 -17.72
C LYS A 8 28.19 10.35 -16.93
N THR A 9 29.01 10.49 -17.27
CA THR A 9 28.86 10.15 -16.60
C THR A 9 28.91 9.88 -15.86
N MET A 10 29.43 9.64 -16.06
CA MET A 10 29.41 9.38 -15.43
C MET A 10 29.49 9.07 -14.64
N ALA A 11 30.10 8.93 -14.88
CA ALA A 11 30.05 8.60 -14.31
C ALA A 11 30.14 8.37 -13.58
N ALA A 12 30.90 8.21 -13.65
CA ALA A 12 30.78 7.96 -13.15
C ALA A 12 30.90 7.73 -12.48
N ASP A 13 31.56 7.52 -12.57
CA ASP A 13 31.45 7.28 -12.03
C ASP A 13 31.58 7.04 -11.29
N ALA A 14 32.33 6.92 -11.50
CA ALA A 14 32.28 6.61 -10.94
C ALA A 14 32.36 6.49 -10.13
N GLY A 15 32.99 6.36 -10.13
CA GLY A 15 32.92 6.19 -9.51
C GLY A 15 32.90 6.01 -8.67
N ILE A 16 33.34 6.03 -8.52
CA ILE A 16 33.11 5.87 -7.67
C ILE A 16 32.94 5.73 -6.88
N ALA A 17 33.49 5.63 -6.92
CA ALA A 17 33.15 5.47 -6.13
C ALA A 17 32.82 5.30 -5.35
N THR A 18 33.24 5.42 -5.33
CA THR A 18 32.73 5.28 -4.40
C THR A 18 32.26 5.20 -3.74
N ALA A 19 32.51 5.24 -3.82
CA ALA A 19 31.91 5.20 -3.13
C ALA A 19 31.33 5.15 -2.45
N GLY A 20 31.35 5.14 -2.37
CA GLY A 20 30.73 5.11 -1.66
C GLY A 20 30.28 4.99 -1.08
N ILE A 21 30.59 4.73 -1.22
CA ILE A 21 30.03 4.72 -0.56
C ILE A 21 29.33 5.06 0.21
N LEU A 22 29.39 5.39 0.07
CA LEU A 22 28.68 5.65 0.86
C LEU A 22 27.79 5.03 1.36
N THR A 23 27.99 4.58 2.13
CA THR A 23 26.96 3.98 2.47
C THR A 23 26.21 4.53 3.42
N ALA A 24 25.70 5.36 2.99
CA ALA A 24 24.66 6.00 3.64
C ALA A 24 23.61 5.04 3.99
N THR A 25 23.00 5.19 5.10
CA THR A 25 21.72 4.63 5.35
C THR A 25 20.86 4.92 4.16
N PRO A 26 20.30 3.95 3.52
CA PRO A 26 19.37 4.24 2.46
C PRO A 26 18.27 5.13 3.03
N ALA A 27 18.03 6.23 2.38
CA ALA A 27 16.88 7.03 2.72
C ALA A 27 15.65 6.14 2.63
N LEU A 28 14.73 6.28 3.58
CA LEU A 28 13.44 5.61 3.45
C LEU A 28 12.81 6.09 2.16
N ALA A 29 12.47 5.16 1.28
CA ALA A 29 11.78 5.51 0.06
C ALA A 29 10.42 6.11 0.40
N ASP A 30 10.05 7.16 -0.30
CA ASP A 30 8.70 7.69 -0.18
C ASP A 30 7.69 6.63 -0.60
N PRO A 31 6.52 6.59 0.02
CA PRO A 31 5.50 5.65 -0.42
C PRO A 31 5.05 5.97 -1.85
N GLU A 32 4.67 4.94 -2.55
CA GLU A 32 4.03 5.12 -3.85
C GLU A 32 2.65 5.75 -3.64
N VAL A 33 2.34 6.81 -4.36
CA VAL A 33 1.06 7.51 -4.23
C VAL A 33 0.24 7.25 -5.48
N LEU A 34 -0.93 6.68 -5.31
CA LEU A 34 -1.82 6.30 -6.39
C LEU A 34 -3.19 6.92 -6.17
N ALA A 35 -3.95 7.06 -7.24
CA ALA A 35 -5.36 7.39 -7.12
C ALA A 35 -6.15 6.13 -6.74
N LEU A 36 -7.29 6.33 -6.08
CA LEU A 36 -8.21 5.22 -5.85
C LEU A 36 -8.60 4.59 -7.19
N GLY A 37 -8.58 3.27 -7.23
CA GLY A 37 -8.84 2.51 -8.45
C GLY A 37 -7.59 2.03 -9.18
N GLN A 38 -6.42 2.53 -8.81
CA GLN A 38 -5.16 2.07 -9.37
C GLN A 38 -4.60 0.90 -8.56
N SER A 39 -3.68 0.16 -9.16
CA SER A 39 -3.12 -1.05 -8.56
C SER A 39 -1.67 -0.88 -8.21
N ALA A 40 -1.25 -1.54 -7.14
CA ALA A 40 0.14 -1.62 -6.74
C ALA A 40 0.53 -3.05 -6.45
N GLU A 41 1.69 -3.47 -6.92
CA GLU A 41 2.23 -4.77 -6.59
C GLU A 41 3.06 -4.64 -5.32
N ILE A 42 2.75 -5.47 -4.33
CA ILE A 42 3.38 -5.41 -3.02
C ILE A 42 4.00 -6.77 -2.70
N PRO A 43 5.31 -6.81 -2.44
CA PRO A 43 5.94 -8.03 -1.94
C PRO A 43 5.33 -8.41 -0.61
N SER A 44 5.03 -9.69 -0.44
CA SER A 44 4.41 -10.22 0.76
C SER A 44 5.11 -11.51 1.16
N PRO A 45 5.04 -11.92 2.43
CA PRO A 45 5.57 -13.24 2.78
C PRO A 45 4.94 -14.31 1.89
N GLY A 46 5.77 -15.10 1.25
CA GLY A 46 5.31 -16.17 0.36
C GLY A 46 5.11 -15.76 -1.09
N GLY A 47 5.33 -14.48 -1.46
CA GLY A 47 5.20 -14.07 -2.86
C GLY A 47 4.91 -12.59 -3.02
N ALA A 48 4.05 -12.26 -3.98
CA ALA A 48 3.66 -10.87 -4.22
C ALA A 48 2.16 -10.82 -4.54
N ILE A 49 1.54 -9.72 -4.13
CA ILE A 49 0.12 -9.47 -4.34
C ILE A 49 -0.04 -8.12 -5.01
N ASN A 50 -0.90 -8.07 -6.01
CA ASN A 50 -1.29 -6.81 -6.64
C ASN A 50 -2.62 -6.37 -6.01
N TYR A 51 -2.59 -5.22 -5.34
CA TYR A 51 -3.78 -4.69 -4.68
C TYR A 51 -4.35 -3.51 -5.46
N THR A 52 -5.67 -3.50 -5.58
CA THR A 52 -6.43 -2.36 -6.09
C THR A 52 -7.38 -1.92 -4.99
N VAL A 53 -7.27 -0.67 -4.59
CA VAL A 53 -8.14 -0.09 -3.55
C VAL A 53 -9.00 0.98 -4.19
N SER A 54 -10.31 0.93 -3.92
CA SER A 54 -11.26 1.87 -4.53
C SER A 54 -12.41 2.17 -3.58
N ASN A 55 -13.21 3.19 -3.91
CA ASN A 55 -14.47 3.49 -3.22
C ASN A 55 -14.33 3.75 -1.71
N LEU A 56 -13.59 4.75 -1.33
CA LEU A 56 -13.51 5.12 0.09
C LEU A 56 -14.72 5.96 0.46
N GLN A 57 -15.63 5.42 1.28
CA GLN A 57 -16.89 6.09 1.62
C GLN A 57 -17.48 5.58 2.94
N PRO A 58 -18.45 6.34 3.53
CA PRO A 58 -19.11 5.87 4.74
C PRO A 58 -19.86 4.56 4.49
N SER A 59 -19.96 3.73 5.54
CA SER A 59 -20.63 2.43 5.43
C SER A 59 -22.13 2.53 5.19
N GLY A 60 -22.73 3.62 5.64
CA GLY A 60 -24.18 3.79 5.53
C GLY A 60 -24.98 3.15 6.65
N HIS A 61 -24.32 2.57 7.63
CA HIS A 61 -25.00 1.86 8.72
C HIS A 61 -25.15 2.67 10.00
N ASN A 62 -24.85 3.97 9.97
CA ASN A 62 -24.90 4.86 11.13
C ASN A 62 -24.01 4.39 12.29
N ASP A 63 -22.97 3.64 11.99
CA ASP A 63 -22.04 3.11 12.99
C ASP A 63 -20.73 3.89 13.02
N GLY A 64 -20.60 4.93 12.20
CA GLY A 64 -19.37 5.71 12.10
C GLY A 64 -18.26 5.01 11.36
N ALA A 65 -18.54 3.90 10.72
CA ALA A 65 -17.54 3.18 9.95
C ALA A 65 -17.47 3.71 8.52
N TRP A 66 -16.30 3.61 7.94
CA TRP A 66 -16.07 3.83 6.51
C TRP A 66 -15.57 2.54 5.90
N TYR A 67 -15.68 2.41 4.60
CA TYR A 67 -15.14 1.23 3.92
C TYR A 67 -14.47 1.60 2.62
N SER A 68 -13.64 0.68 2.16
CA SER A 68 -13.03 0.72 0.84
C SER A 68 -13.12 -0.66 0.22
N ASP A 69 -13.36 -0.74 -1.07
CA ASP A 69 -13.31 -2.00 -1.80
C ASP A 69 -11.85 -2.33 -2.13
N VAL A 70 -11.49 -3.60 -1.98
CA VAL A 70 -10.13 -4.07 -2.26
C VAL A 70 -10.20 -5.32 -3.12
N THR A 71 -9.40 -5.33 -4.17
CA THR A 71 -9.12 -6.52 -4.96
C THR A 71 -7.67 -6.92 -4.73
N ALA A 72 -7.44 -8.17 -4.38
CA ALA A 72 -6.12 -8.73 -4.20
C ALA A 72 -5.90 -9.82 -5.26
N ARG A 73 -4.89 -9.64 -6.09
CA ARG A 73 -4.56 -10.59 -7.14
C ARG A 73 -3.18 -11.17 -6.89
N GLY A 74 -3.07 -12.49 -6.93
CA GLY A 74 -1.80 -13.18 -6.78
C GLY A 74 -0.90 -12.93 -7.98
N VAL A 75 0.35 -12.54 -7.72
CA VAL A 75 1.36 -12.33 -8.77
C VAL A 75 2.34 -13.48 -8.78
N SER A 76 2.85 -13.87 -7.62
CA SER A 76 3.81 -14.95 -7.49
C SER A 76 3.65 -15.63 -6.13
N GLY A 77 4.04 -16.90 -6.06
CA GLY A 77 3.92 -17.67 -4.82
C GLY A 77 2.47 -17.90 -4.43
N SER A 78 2.23 -18.04 -3.14
CA SER A 78 0.90 -18.20 -2.58
C SER A 78 0.75 -17.33 -1.33
N PRO A 79 0.92 -16.00 -1.47
CA PRO A 79 0.86 -15.12 -0.31
C PRO A 79 -0.57 -14.99 0.21
N THR A 80 -0.68 -14.66 1.49
CA THR A 80 -1.97 -14.42 2.13
C THR A 80 -2.11 -12.92 2.41
N PRO A 81 -3.21 -12.28 1.96
CA PRO A 81 -3.44 -10.88 2.29
C PRO A 81 -3.57 -10.69 3.79
N ASN A 82 -3.01 -9.62 4.29
CA ASN A 82 -3.13 -9.26 5.70
C ASN A 82 -3.81 -7.91 5.83
N ILE A 83 -5.07 -7.92 6.23
CA ILE A 83 -5.85 -6.68 6.32
C ILE A 83 -5.30 -5.74 7.40
N ALA A 84 -4.59 -6.25 8.38
CA ALA A 84 -4.01 -5.43 9.45
C ALA A 84 -2.93 -4.48 8.93
N ASP A 85 -2.40 -4.71 7.74
CA ASP A 85 -1.40 -3.83 7.13
C ASP A 85 -2.01 -2.58 6.50
N PHE A 86 -3.33 -2.51 6.41
CA PHE A 86 -4.03 -1.35 5.85
C PHE A 86 -4.55 -0.44 6.94
N ASN A 87 -4.64 0.84 6.64
CA ASN A 87 -5.33 1.81 7.48
C ASN A 87 -5.86 2.95 6.60
N ALA A 88 -6.83 3.69 7.12
CA ALA A 88 -7.32 4.88 6.45
C ALA A 88 -6.73 6.11 7.12
N ARG A 89 -6.52 7.17 6.37
CA ARG A 89 -6.01 8.44 6.87
C ARG A 89 -6.82 9.61 6.40
N ALA A 90 -6.90 10.60 7.28
CA ALA A 90 -7.53 11.86 6.99
C ALA A 90 -6.47 12.94 6.73
N VAL A 91 -6.91 14.06 6.18
CA VAL A 91 -6.03 15.19 5.85
C VAL A 91 -5.32 15.75 7.09
N ASN A 92 -5.92 15.62 8.28
CA ASN A 92 -5.31 16.06 9.54
C ASN A 92 -4.39 15.00 10.15
N SER A 93 -4.01 13.99 9.39
CA SER A 93 -3.14 12.87 9.81
C SER A 93 -3.79 11.89 10.79
N SER A 94 -5.09 12.01 11.08
CA SER A 94 -5.77 10.97 11.85
C SER A 94 -5.71 9.65 11.10
N THR A 95 -5.43 8.57 11.83
CA THR A 95 -5.27 7.24 11.28
C THR A 95 -6.32 6.33 11.87
N TYR A 96 -6.96 5.55 11.01
CA TYR A 96 -8.03 4.65 11.41
C TYR A 96 -7.67 3.23 11.02
N ALA A 97 -7.60 2.34 12.02
CA ALA A 97 -7.26 0.95 11.78
C ALA A 97 -8.42 0.21 11.11
N VAL A 98 -8.08 -0.86 10.41
CA VAL A 98 -9.10 -1.78 9.87
C VAL A 98 -9.80 -2.47 11.02
N MET A 99 -11.12 -2.49 10.98
CA MET A 99 -11.94 -3.24 11.92
C MET A 99 -11.82 -4.72 11.58
N LYS A 100 -11.61 -5.53 12.59
CA LYS A 100 -11.54 -6.98 12.44
C LYS A 100 -12.79 -7.59 13.03
N GLY A 101 -13.16 -8.75 12.49
CA GLY A 101 -14.24 -9.50 13.09
C GLY A 101 -15.20 -10.04 12.05
N ASN A 102 -16.47 -9.74 12.19
CA ASN A 102 -17.52 -10.48 11.53
C ASN A 102 -18.05 -9.84 10.26
N GLU A 103 -17.22 -9.09 9.56
CA GLU A 103 -17.62 -8.52 8.29
C GLU A 103 -17.80 -9.63 7.26
N VAL A 104 -19.03 -9.83 6.83
CA VAL A 104 -19.37 -10.91 5.91
C VAL A 104 -18.68 -10.71 4.56
N ASP A 105 -18.48 -9.47 4.17
CA ASP A 105 -17.89 -9.10 2.89
C ASP A 105 -16.44 -8.63 3.02
N GLY A 106 -15.76 -8.99 4.11
CA GLY A 106 -14.36 -8.64 4.30
C GLY A 106 -13.44 -9.39 3.35
N LEU A 107 -12.24 -8.85 3.17
CA LEU A 107 -11.23 -9.49 2.33
C LEU A 107 -10.81 -10.82 2.98
N PRO A 108 -10.92 -11.94 2.28
CA PRO A 108 -10.56 -13.24 2.86
C PRO A 108 -9.09 -13.32 3.25
N ASN A 109 -8.83 -13.96 4.38
CA ASN A 109 -7.47 -14.20 4.87
C ASN A 109 -7.03 -15.60 4.45
N GLN A 110 -6.82 -15.80 3.16
CA GLN A 110 -6.47 -17.08 2.58
C GLN A 110 -5.39 -16.90 1.51
N PRO A 111 -4.54 -17.92 1.29
CA PRO A 111 -3.52 -17.84 0.25
C PRO A 111 -4.14 -17.61 -1.12
N ILE A 112 -3.45 -16.83 -1.93
CA ILE A 112 -3.88 -16.50 -3.30
C ILE A 112 -2.87 -17.09 -4.28
N ALA A 113 -3.34 -17.95 -5.17
CA ALA A 113 -2.48 -18.51 -6.22
C ALA A 113 -2.20 -17.47 -7.30
N PRO A 114 -1.06 -17.57 -8.01
CA PRO A 114 -0.78 -16.64 -9.10
C PRO A 114 -1.89 -16.62 -10.14
N GLY A 115 -2.25 -15.44 -10.58
CA GLY A 115 -3.29 -15.24 -11.59
C GLY A 115 -4.71 -15.30 -11.07
N THR A 116 -4.90 -15.64 -9.81
CA THR A 116 -6.24 -15.62 -9.19
C THR A 116 -6.42 -14.34 -8.38
N GLN A 117 -7.67 -13.97 -8.14
CA GLN A 117 -7.95 -12.78 -7.34
C GLN A 117 -9.08 -13.03 -6.36
N THR A 118 -9.10 -12.24 -5.32
CA THR A 118 -10.17 -12.20 -4.34
C THR A 118 -10.55 -10.76 -4.09
N ASN A 119 -11.80 -10.54 -3.75
CA ASN A 119 -12.34 -9.20 -3.49
C ASN A 119 -12.92 -9.17 -2.09
N GLY A 120 -12.94 -7.98 -1.52
CA GLY A 120 -13.57 -7.76 -0.24
C GLY A 120 -13.55 -6.30 0.12
N ARG A 121 -14.04 -5.99 1.30
CA ARG A 121 -14.06 -4.65 1.84
C ARG A 121 -13.18 -4.56 3.07
N LEU A 122 -12.57 -3.38 3.23
CA LEU A 122 -11.90 -3.01 4.46
C LEU A 122 -12.78 -1.98 5.15
N TYR A 123 -13.13 -2.24 6.39
CA TYR A 123 -13.93 -1.32 7.21
C TYR A 123 -13.01 -0.62 8.20
N PHE A 124 -13.20 0.69 8.34
CA PHE A 124 -12.38 1.54 9.20
C PHE A 124 -13.25 2.19 10.27
N ASP A 125 -12.79 2.17 11.50
CA ASP A 125 -13.51 2.72 12.65
C ASP A 125 -13.23 4.22 12.75
N VAL A 126 -13.99 5.02 12.02
CA VAL A 126 -13.80 6.48 11.96
C VAL A 126 -14.66 7.19 13.00
N ARG A 127 -15.85 6.70 13.23
CA ARG A 127 -16.82 7.29 14.15
C ARG A 127 -17.04 8.76 13.82
N SER A 128 -16.85 9.66 14.79
CA SER A 128 -17.01 11.08 14.58
C SER A 128 -15.72 11.80 14.19
N GLY A 129 -14.70 11.04 13.81
CA GLY A 129 -13.43 11.62 13.38
C GLY A 129 -13.52 12.30 12.03
N THR A 130 -12.42 12.92 11.63
CA THR A 130 -12.31 13.54 10.32
C THR A 130 -12.41 12.48 9.23
N ALA A 131 -13.21 12.75 8.21
CA ALA A 131 -13.42 11.82 7.11
C ALA A 131 -12.08 11.46 6.46
N PRO A 132 -11.80 10.16 6.23
CA PRO A 132 -10.57 9.76 5.57
C PRO A 132 -10.59 10.15 4.09
N ASP A 133 -9.41 10.43 3.57
CA ASP A 133 -9.23 10.75 2.14
C ASP A 133 -8.25 9.81 1.46
N SER A 134 -7.66 8.88 2.20
CA SER A 134 -6.72 7.92 1.65
C SER A 134 -6.74 6.60 2.40
N VAL A 135 -6.29 5.56 1.73
CA VAL A 135 -6.02 4.24 2.32
C VAL A 135 -4.54 3.98 2.15
N VAL A 136 -3.90 3.48 3.20
CA VAL A 136 -2.46 3.29 3.24
C VAL A 136 -2.14 1.84 3.53
N TYR A 137 -1.21 1.26 2.78
CA TYR A 137 -0.62 -0.02 3.09
C TYR A 137 0.73 0.21 3.78
N ARG A 138 0.92 -0.45 4.91
CA ARG A 138 2.17 -0.43 5.66
C ARG A 138 2.78 -1.82 5.67
N ASP A 139 4.11 -1.88 5.64
CA ASP A 139 4.77 -3.17 5.80
C ASP A 139 4.82 -3.58 7.28
N ALA A 140 5.39 -4.76 7.54
CA ALA A 140 5.47 -5.29 8.89
C ALA A 140 6.30 -4.39 9.83
N GLY A 141 7.19 -3.59 9.28
CA GLY A 141 7.98 -2.63 10.06
C GLY A 141 7.26 -1.33 10.35
N GLY A 142 6.02 -1.17 9.88
CA GLY A 142 5.25 0.05 10.09
C GLY A 142 5.59 1.18 9.13
N THR A 143 6.26 0.87 8.02
CA THR A 143 6.62 1.85 7.01
C THR A 143 5.53 1.91 5.94
N ASP A 144 5.09 3.12 5.61
CA ASP A 144 4.11 3.32 4.54
C ASP A 144 4.73 2.93 3.20
N LYS A 145 4.08 2.08 2.46
CA LYS A 145 4.56 1.62 1.16
C LYS A 145 3.71 2.14 0.00
N VAL A 146 2.41 2.21 0.18
CA VAL A 146 1.49 2.65 -0.86
C VAL A 146 0.39 3.48 -0.21
N VAL A 147 0.04 4.57 -0.87
CA VAL A 147 -1.08 5.44 -0.47
C VAL A 147 -2.03 5.55 -1.65
N TRP A 148 -3.27 5.11 -1.47
CA TRP A 148 -4.34 5.33 -2.45
C TRP A 148 -5.15 6.54 -1.99
N HIS A 149 -5.23 7.53 -2.84
CA HIS A 149 -5.73 8.85 -2.49
C HIS A 149 -6.92 9.22 -3.39
N ARG A 150 -7.91 9.97 -2.83
CA ARG A 150 -9.01 10.52 -3.63
C ARG A 150 -8.50 11.44 -4.71
#